data_77551ee7432d91499dd6a657acca1936
#
_entry.id   77551ee7432d91499dd6a657acca1936
#
_cell.length_a   1.000
_cell.length_b   1.000
_cell.length_c   1.000
_cell.angle_alpha   90.00
_cell.angle_beta   90.00
_cell.angle_gamma   90.00
#
_symmetry.space_group_name_H-M   'P 1'
#
loop_
_entity.id
_entity.type
_entity.pdbx_description
1 polymer ?
#
loop_
_entity_poly.entity_id
_entity_poly.type
_entity_poly.pdbx_seq_one_letter_code
_entity_poly.pdbx_strand_id
1 'polypeptide(L)'
;MCEPAKVKLEIEVTKDDMKAITADTVIFEETDGYVVMGFLQTYSPSKDEEGAYTRRAQVVSRIALSWEQFARLIPRMADYAQKTQEKAEANHRAALKIMRGISKESGQ
;
A
#
# COMPACT_ATOMS: atom_id res chain seq x y z
N MET A 1 -11.64 2.69 42.00
CA MET A 1 -11.52 2.42 40.58
C MET A 1 -10.14 1.86 40.29
N CYS A 2 -10.10 0.69 39.68
CA CYS A 2 -8.83 0.12 39.24
C CYS A 2 -8.40 0.83 37.96
N GLU A 3 -7.16 1.27 37.94
CA GLU A 3 -6.59 1.76 36.67
C GLU A 3 -6.62 0.64 35.62
N PRO A 4 -6.97 0.94 34.37
CA PRO A 4 -6.90 -0.09 33.34
C PRO A 4 -5.48 -0.62 33.23
N ALA A 5 -5.33 -1.93 33.20
CA ALA A 5 -4.03 -2.55 33.03
C ALA A 5 -3.38 -2.04 31.74
N LYS A 6 -2.12 -1.64 31.83
CA LYS A 6 -1.36 -1.25 30.65
C LYS A 6 -1.11 -2.50 29.82
N VAL A 7 -1.66 -2.52 28.62
CA VAL A 7 -1.45 -3.60 27.67
C VAL A 7 -0.23 -3.29 26.84
N LYS A 8 0.77 -4.16 26.91
CA LYS A 8 1.95 -4.05 26.08
C LYS A 8 1.73 -4.87 24.81
N LEU A 9 1.93 -4.23 23.68
CA LEU A 9 1.86 -4.91 22.39
C LEU A 9 3.19 -5.60 22.10
N GLU A 10 3.16 -6.92 21.97
CA GLU A 10 4.31 -7.69 21.54
C GLU A 10 4.01 -8.25 20.15
N ILE A 11 4.93 -8.02 19.21
CA ILE A 11 4.77 -8.47 17.84
C ILE A 11 5.70 -9.65 17.61
N GLU A 12 5.10 -10.81 17.33
CA GLU A 12 5.85 -12.01 16.97
C GLU A 12 5.95 -12.10 15.47
N VAL A 13 7.17 -12.30 14.98
CA VAL A 13 7.44 -12.40 13.54
C VAL A 13 8.23 -13.67 13.27
N THR A 14 7.70 -14.52 12.41
CA THR A 14 8.44 -15.70 11.93
C THR A 14 9.33 -15.32 10.75
N LYS A 15 10.24 -16.20 10.35
CA LYS A 15 11.11 -15.95 9.19
C LYS A 15 10.30 -15.73 7.91
N ASP A 16 9.20 -16.46 7.75
CA ASP A 16 8.36 -16.34 6.57
C ASP A 16 7.58 -15.01 6.57
N ASP A 17 7.16 -14.54 7.76
CA ASP A 17 6.44 -13.29 7.91
C ASP A 17 7.31 -12.06 7.67
N MET A 18 8.63 -12.21 7.74
CA MET A 18 9.55 -11.11 7.45
C MET A 18 9.64 -10.80 5.97
N LYS A 19 9.19 -11.71 5.12
CA LYS A 19 9.18 -11.46 3.67
C LYS A 19 7.94 -10.65 3.30
N ALA A 20 8.16 -9.47 2.78
CA ALA A 20 7.07 -8.66 2.25
C ALA A 20 6.62 -9.22 0.90
N ILE A 21 5.31 -9.29 0.72
CA ILE A 21 4.71 -9.68 -0.55
C ILE A 21 4.33 -8.40 -1.28
N THR A 22 4.70 -8.29 -2.55
CA THR A 22 4.36 -7.11 -3.34
C THR A 22 2.92 -7.19 -3.83
N ALA A 23 2.16 -6.13 -3.59
CA ALA A 23 0.81 -5.96 -4.12
C ALA A 23 0.70 -4.56 -4.71
N ASP A 24 0.04 -4.44 -5.85
CA ASP A 24 -0.14 -3.16 -6.52
C ASP A 24 -1.60 -2.67 -6.50
N THR A 25 -2.51 -3.50 -6.07
CA THR A 25 -3.94 -3.19 -6.07
C THR A 25 -4.58 -3.73 -4.79
N VAL A 26 -5.51 -2.95 -4.26
CA VAL A 26 -6.31 -3.36 -3.09
C VAL A 26 -7.78 -3.30 -3.50
N ILE A 27 -8.50 -4.38 -3.24
CA ILE A 27 -9.95 -4.43 -3.42
C ILE A 27 -10.63 -4.58 -2.07
N PHE A 28 -11.85 -4.09 -1.96
CA PHE A 28 -12.63 -4.17 -0.73
C PHE A 28 -13.89 -4.98 -1.00
N GLU A 29 -14.15 -5.92 -0.12
CA GLU A 29 -15.37 -6.73 -0.14
C GLU A 29 -16.07 -6.58 1.21
N GLU A 30 -17.39 -6.58 1.19
CA GLU A 30 -18.19 -6.55 2.40
C GLU A 30 -18.81 -7.90 2.64
N THR A 31 -18.66 -8.41 3.83
CA THR A 31 -19.35 -9.58 4.32
C THR A 31 -20.04 -9.23 5.63
N ASP A 32 -20.87 -10.13 6.16
CA ASP A 32 -21.64 -9.86 7.38
C ASP A 32 -20.74 -9.40 8.54
N GLY A 33 -20.75 -8.09 8.80
CA GLY A 33 -20.02 -7.48 9.90
C GLY A 33 -18.52 -7.29 9.68
N TYR A 34 -18.02 -7.59 8.48
CA TYR A 34 -16.58 -7.49 8.19
C TYR A 34 -16.32 -6.79 6.87
N VAL A 35 -15.20 -6.10 6.81
CA VAL A 35 -14.62 -5.61 5.56
C VAL A 35 -13.43 -6.51 5.25
N VAL A 36 -13.41 -7.07 4.05
CA VAL A 36 -12.28 -7.89 3.59
C VAL A 36 -11.45 -7.05 2.63
N MET A 37 -10.18 -6.87 2.96
CA MET A 37 -9.21 -6.22 2.09
C MET A 37 -8.47 -7.30 1.30
N GLY A 38 -8.60 -7.29 -0.01
CA GLY A 38 -7.87 -8.19 -0.89
C GLY A 38 -6.69 -7.47 -1.50
N PHE A 39 -5.50 -8.02 -1.32
CA PHE A 39 -4.27 -7.47 -1.90
C PHE A 39 -3.94 -8.27 -3.14
N LEU A 40 -3.83 -7.59 -4.28
CA LEU A 40 -3.65 -8.20 -5.58
C LEU A 40 -2.34 -7.78 -6.20
N GLN A 41 -1.75 -8.69 -6.94
CA GLN A 41 -0.69 -8.38 -7.88
C GLN A 41 -1.23 -8.53 -9.30
N THR A 42 -1.15 -7.47 -10.09
CA THR A 42 -1.61 -7.49 -11.47
C THR A 42 -0.47 -7.87 -12.40
N TYR A 43 -0.83 -8.55 -13.47
CA TYR A 43 0.09 -8.92 -14.53
C TYR A 43 -0.04 -7.95 -15.69
N SER A 44 0.92 -7.98 -16.59
CA SER A 44 0.86 -7.19 -17.82
C SER A 44 -0.39 -7.56 -18.62
N PRO A 45 -1.08 -6.57 -19.22
CA PRO A 45 -2.25 -6.88 -20.04
C PRO A 45 -1.86 -7.77 -21.22
N SER A 46 -2.72 -8.73 -21.50
CA SER A 46 -2.58 -9.61 -22.66
C SER A 46 -3.77 -9.42 -23.59
N LYS A 47 -3.51 -9.58 -24.88
CA LYS A 47 -4.54 -9.46 -25.90
C LYS A 47 -5.14 -10.85 -26.16
N ASP A 48 -6.47 -10.95 -26.12
CA ASP A 48 -7.14 -12.18 -26.44
C ASP A 48 -7.27 -12.37 -27.96
N GLU A 49 -7.88 -13.49 -28.37
CA GLU A 49 -8.07 -13.82 -29.78
C GLU A 49 -8.94 -12.80 -30.51
N GLU A 50 -9.86 -12.15 -29.80
CA GLU A 50 -10.77 -11.15 -30.35
C GLU A 50 -10.17 -9.75 -30.38
N GLY A 51 -8.98 -9.59 -29.84
CA GLY A 51 -8.28 -8.31 -29.80
C GLY A 51 -8.57 -7.47 -28.56
N ALA A 52 -9.36 -7.96 -27.61
CA ALA A 52 -9.60 -7.28 -26.35
C ALA A 52 -8.43 -7.48 -25.38
N TYR A 53 -8.04 -6.42 -24.67
CA TYR A 53 -7.02 -6.52 -23.64
C TYR A 53 -7.63 -6.97 -22.31
N THR A 54 -7.03 -7.99 -21.73
CA THR A 54 -7.40 -8.50 -20.41
C THR A 54 -6.21 -8.43 -19.48
N ARG A 55 -6.38 -7.82 -18.32
CA ARG A 55 -5.37 -7.83 -17.28
C ARG A 55 -5.79 -8.81 -16.20
N ARG A 56 -4.94 -9.77 -15.92
CA ARG A 56 -5.16 -10.73 -14.84
C ARG A 56 -4.51 -10.24 -13.58
N ALA A 57 -5.10 -10.60 -12.45
CA ALA A 57 -4.58 -10.31 -11.14
C ALA A 57 -4.61 -11.56 -10.28
N GLN A 58 -3.60 -11.69 -9.43
CA GLN A 58 -3.52 -12.77 -8.47
C GLN A 58 -3.75 -12.21 -7.07
N VAL A 59 -4.60 -12.87 -6.28
CA VAL A 59 -4.77 -12.51 -4.88
C VAL A 59 -3.57 -13.02 -4.10
N VAL A 60 -2.81 -12.12 -3.50
CA VAL A 60 -1.65 -12.49 -2.70
C VAL A 60 -1.98 -12.57 -1.22
N SER A 61 -2.97 -11.83 -0.77
CA SER A 61 -3.43 -11.88 0.62
C SER A 61 -4.85 -11.35 0.75
N ARG A 62 -5.59 -11.85 1.72
CA ARG A 62 -6.90 -11.34 2.11
C ARG A 62 -6.95 -11.19 3.61
N ILE A 63 -7.40 -10.05 4.09
CA ILE A 63 -7.48 -9.74 5.51
C ILE A 63 -8.88 -9.23 5.83
N ALA A 64 -9.53 -9.87 6.79
CA ALA A 64 -10.85 -9.47 7.26
C ALA A 64 -10.70 -8.62 8.53
N LEU A 65 -11.35 -7.48 8.53
CA LEU A 65 -11.39 -6.58 9.68
C LEU A 65 -12.85 -6.33 10.04
N SER A 66 -13.14 -6.21 11.35
CA SER A 66 -14.44 -5.72 11.76
C SER A 66 -14.63 -4.28 11.25
N TRP A 67 -15.89 -3.85 11.12
CA TRP A 67 -16.18 -2.46 10.71
C TRP A 67 -15.52 -1.45 11.64
N GLU A 68 -15.52 -1.74 12.93
CA GLU A 68 -14.92 -0.86 13.93
C GLU A 68 -13.41 -0.73 13.73
N GLN A 69 -12.72 -1.85 13.53
CA GLN A 69 -11.29 -1.85 13.28
C GLN A 69 -10.94 -1.18 11.97
N PHE A 70 -11.73 -1.42 10.94
CA PHE A 70 -11.54 -0.79 9.64
C PHE A 70 -11.68 0.74 9.76
N ALA A 71 -12.71 1.21 10.46
CA ALA A 71 -12.92 2.64 10.68
C ALA A 71 -11.76 3.30 11.44
N ARG A 72 -11.15 2.59 12.37
CA ARG A 72 -9.97 3.09 13.11
C ARG A 72 -8.70 3.10 12.25
N LEU A 73 -8.61 2.19 11.29
CA LEU A 73 -7.44 2.07 10.42
C LEU A 73 -7.38 3.18 9.38
N ILE A 74 -8.53 3.61 8.85
CA ILE A 74 -8.60 4.60 7.76
C ILE A 74 -7.84 5.89 8.07
N PRO A 75 -8.05 6.56 9.23
CA PRO A 75 -7.32 7.80 9.52
C PRO A 75 -5.80 7.59 9.62
N ARG A 76 -5.39 6.44 10.13
CA ARG A 76 -3.95 6.11 10.24
C ARG A 76 -3.32 5.91 8.88
N MET A 77 -4.03 5.23 7.99
CA MET A 77 -3.57 5.03 6.61
C MET A 77 -3.51 6.34 5.85
N ALA A 78 -4.52 7.19 6.01
CA ALA A 78 -4.56 8.50 5.36
C ALA A 78 -3.42 9.40 5.83
N ASP A 79 -3.15 9.44 7.13
CA ASP A 79 -2.06 10.22 7.70
C ASP A 79 -0.70 9.74 7.20
N TYR A 80 -0.50 8.43 7.19
CA TYR A 80 0.74 7.82 6.68
C TYR A 80 0.92 8.08 5.20
N ALA A 81 -0.16 7.96 4.42
CA ALA A 81 -0.12 8.22 2.99
C ALA A 81 0.25 9.68 2.69
N GLN A 82 -0.29 10.63 3.45
CA GLN A 82 0.03 12.04 3.30
C GLN A 82 1.51 12.30 3.58
N LYS A 83 2.04 11.77 4.67
CA LYS A 83 3.45 11.91 5.03
C LYS A 83 4.37 11.31 3.98
N THR A 84 3.99 10.16 3.45
CA THR A 84 4.75 9.47 2.40
C THR A 84 4.73 10.27 1.10
N GLN A 85 3.59 10.85 0.74
CA GLN A 85 3.46 11.68 -0.43
C GLN A 85 4.32 12.94 -0.34
N GLU A 86 4.31 13.63 0.80
CA GLU A 86 5.14 14.80 1.04
C GLU A 86 6.63 14.47 0.88
N LYS A 87 7.04 13.33 1.41
CA LYS A 87 8.42 12.86 1.30
C LYS A 87 8.79 12.53 -0.14
N ALA A 88 7.90 11.88 -0.87
CA ALA A 88 8.10 11.55 -2.27
C ALA A 88 8.20 12.80 -3.14
N GLU A 89 7.35 13.81 -2.88
CA GLU A 89 7.40 15.10 -3.58
C GLU A 89 8.71 15.84 -3.31
N ALA A 90 9.16 15.84 -2.05
CA ALA A 90 10.43 16.46 -1.68
C ALA A 90 11.60 15.79 -2.40
N ASN A 91 11.61 14.47 -2.45
CA ASN A 91 12.64 13.70 -3.16
C ASN A 91 12.60 13.97 -4.67
N HIS A 92 11.42 14.09 -5.24
CA HIS A 92 11.25 14.41 -6.66
C HIS A 92 11.78 15.81 -6.98
N ARG A 93 11.46 16.79 -6.15
CA ARG A 93 11.98 18.16 -6.31
C ARG A 93 13.50 18.21 -6.22
N ALA A 94 14.08 17.48 -5.28
CA ALA A 94 15.53 17.38 -5.14
C ALA A 94 16.17 16.77 -6.40
N ALA A 95 15.58 15.71 -6.92
CA ALA A 95 16.06 15.08 -8.16
C ALA A 95 15.98 16.05 -9.36
N LEU A 96 14.91 16.81 -9.47
CA LEU A 96 14.77 17.81 -10.54
C LEU A 96 15.84 18.90 -10.44
N LYS A 97 16.17 19.34 -9.25
CA LYS A 97 17.25 20.33 -9.04
C LYS A 97 18.60 19.78 -9.51
N ILE A 98 18.89 18.54 -9.19
CA ILE A 98 20.13 17.89 -9.63
C ILE A 98 20.16 17.79 -11.15
N MET A 99 19.08 17.39 -11.78
CA MET A 99 18.97 17.28 -13.23
C MET A 99 19.15 18.64 -13.93
N ARG A 100 18.56 19.70 -13.37
CA ARG A 100 18.72 21.05 -13.90
C ARG A 100 20.17 21.53 -13.77
N GLY A 101 20.82 21.20 -12.65
CA GLY A 101 22.24 21.52 -12.45
C GLY A 101 23.12 20.85 -13.50
N ILE A 102 22.90 19.58 -13.77
CA ILE A 102 23.63 18.83 -14.80
C ILE A 102 23.37 19.43 -16.18
N SER A 103 22.11 19.76 -16.50
CA SER A 103 21.75 20.37 -17.76
C SER A 103 22.44 21.73 -17.97
N LYS A 104 22.56 22.55 -16.93
CA LYS A 104 23.26 23.83 -16.97
C LYS A 104 24.76 23.67 -17.20
N GLU A 105 25.37 22.65 -16.64
CA GLU A 105 26.80 22.37 -16.81
C GLU A 105 27.12 21.82 -18.17
N SER A 106 26.25 20.99 -18.75
CA SER A 106 26.46 20.36 -20.05
C SER A 106 25.81 21.11 -21.19
N GLY A 107 24.78 21.91 -20.91
CA GLY A 107 24.09 22.70 -21.93
C GLY A 107 24.70 24.08 -22.08
N GLN A 108 25.49 24.22 -23.03
CA GLN A 108 26.05 25.52 -23.38
C GLN A 108 25.26 26.16 -24.49
#